data_a1cbbd92c58e19c7168611a8e1a78183
#
_entry.id   a1cbbd92c58e19c7168611a8e1a78183
#
_cell.length_a   1.000
_cell.length_b   1.000
_cell.length_c   1.000
_cell.angle_alpha   90.00
_cell.angle_beta   90.00
_cell.angle_gamma   90.00
#
_symmetry.space_group_name_H-M   'P 1'
#
loop_
_entity.id
_entity.type
_entity.pdbx_description
1 polymer ?
#
loop_
_entity_poly.entity_id
_entity_poly.type
_entity_poly.pdbx_seq_one_letter_code
_entity_poly.pdbx_strand_id
1 'polypeptide(L)'
;TPYTGFIVKKKGLYYYKNRRKGSKENRSAKKLHVEFLNLLGRFTIADRKYIEPLTEIIHDTLIDKNQEALDDQKRLTKELGQLEEQINTLERRFVVLNEITKSQYDLFMPELKAKQRELEVKLENGGINSSNLKKSVKMALNYACNLPKLWELGDLETKRAVQCMVFPDGIRYDFKNKLVQTFRVNEIFGAISSFSDNCKEIEKGTFHPNCGKSPLVTSTGFKPVTF
;
A
#
# COMPACT_ATOMS: atom_id res chain seq x y z
N THR A 1 -4.86 -9.74 -18.22
CA THR A 1 -3.63 -10.35 -18.76
C THR A 1 -2.53 -9.30 -18.72
N PRO A 2 -1.34 -9.60 -18.17
CA PRO A 2 -0.24 -8.65 -18.10
C PRO A 2 0.27 -8.27 -19.49
N TYR A 3 0.69 -7.01 -19.62
CA TYR A 3 1.39 -6.54 -20.82
C TYR A 3 2.87 -6.92 -20.76
N THR A 4 3.45 -7.15 -21.92
CA THR A 4 4.87 -7.45 -22.04
C THR A 4 5.54 -6.41 -22.92
N GLY A 5 6.67 -5.89 -22.47
CA GLY A 5 7.53 -5.03 -23.26
C GLY A 5 8.28 -5.82 -24.34
N PHE A 6 8.41 -5.26 -25.54
CA PHE A 6 9.25 -5.77 -26.59
C PHE A 6 9.88 -4.65 -27.40
N ILE A 7 11.00 -4.92 -28.03
CA ILE A 7 11.72 -3.98 -28.89
C ILE A 7 11.53 -4.34 -30.36
N VAL A 8 11.23 -3.33 -31.16
CA VAL A 8 11.31 -3.42 -32.63
C VAL A 8 12.72 -3.04 -33.05
N LYS A 9 13.63 -4.03 -33.14
CA LYS A 9 15.07 -3.85 -33.35
C LYS A 9 15.41 -2.93 -34.53
N LYS A 10 14.70 -3.08 -35.69
CA LYS A 10 14.92 -2.24 -36.90
C LYS A 10 14.70 -0.72 -36.64
N LYS A 11 13.87 -0.34 -35.67
CA LYS A 11 13.49 1.04 -35.39
C LYS A 11 13.98 1.54 -34.02
N GLY A 12 14.56 0.67 -33.19
CA GLY A 12 14.96 1.00 -31.82
C GLY A 12 13.78 1.38 -30.90
N LEU A 13 12.55 1.01 -31.25
CA LEU A 13 11.35 1.44 -30.55
C LEU A 13 10.82 0.35 -29.63
N TYR A 14 10.42 0.74 -28.44
CA TYR A 14 9.83 -0.13 -27.42
C TYR A 14 8.31 -0.02 -27.42
N TYR A 15 7.63 -1.16 -27.26
CA TYR A 15 6.20 -1.28 -27.20
C TYR A 15 5.75 -2.22 -26.09
N TYR A 16 4.56 -2.01 -25.57
CA TYR A 16 3.85 -2.92 -24.68
C TYR A 16 2.74 -3.62 -25.47
N LYS A 17 2.69 -4.94 -25.36
CA LYS A 17 1.70 -5.78 -26.05
C LYS A 17 0.95 -6.67 -25.07
N ASN A 18 -0.35 -6.81 -25.26
CA ASN A 18 -1.16 -7.79 -24.56
C ASN A 18 -0.85 -9.19 -25.16
N ARG A 19 -0.53 -10.17 -24.31
CA ARG A 19 -0.24 -11.54 -24.71
C ARG A 19 -1.48 -12.43 -24.93
N ARG A 20 -2.68 -11.91 -24.69
CA ARG A 20 -3.91 -12.67 -24.91
C ARG A 20 -4.00 -13.06 -26.40
N LYS A 21 -4.25 -14.36 -26.68
CA LYS A 21 -4.41 -14.87 -28.05
C LYS A 21 -5.51 -14.07 -28.76
N GLY A 22 -5.22 -13.54 -29.95
CA GLY A 22 -6.14 -12.71 -30.72
C GLY A 22 -6.18 -11.22 -30.34
N SER A 23 -5.49 -10.77 -29.30
CA SER A 23 -5.42 -9.35 -28.96
C SER A 23 -4.52 -8.59 -29.94
N LYS A 24 -5.05 -7.49 -30.47
CA LYS A 24 -4.30 -6.53 -31.31
C LYS A 24 -3.78 -5.33 -30.50
N GLU A 25 -3.96 -5.35 -29.19
CA GLU A 25 -3.56 -4.26 -28.31
C GLU A 25 -2.06 -4.10 -28.25
N ASN A 26 -1.58 -2.95 -28.70
CA ASN A 26 -0.18 -2.58 -28.74
C ASN A 26 -0.05 -1.06 -28.48
N ARG A 27 0.87 -0.68 -27.61
CA ARG A 27 1.08 0.73 -27.24
C ARG A 27 2.57 1.04 -27.21
N SER A 28 2.94 2.20 -27.77
CA SER A 28 4.30 2.71 -27.68
C SER A 28 4.68 2.95 -26.21
N ALA A 29 5.83 2.42 -25.78
CA ALA A 29 6.33 2.61 -24.44
C ALA A 29 6.52 4.10 -24.11
N LYS A 30 7.04 4.89 -25.04
CA LYS A 30 7.20 6.34 -24.87
C LYS A 30 5.89 7.05 -24.52
N LYS A 31 4.79 6.73 -25.24
CA LYS A 31 3.48 7.34 -24.96
C LYS A 31 2.92 6.92 -23.61
N LEU A 32 3.02 5.64 -23.28
CA LEU A 32 2.55 5.11 -22.00
C LEU A 32 3.35 5.67 -20.82
N HIS A 33 4.65 5.85 -20.97
CA HIS A 33 5.50 6.46 -19.95
C HIS A 33 5.14 7.92 -19.69
N VAL A 34 4.83 8.71 -20.73
CA VAL A 34 4.36 10.10 -20.56
C VAL A 34 3.02 10.13 -19.81
N GLU A 35 2.07 9.27 -20.16
CA GLU A 35 0.78 9.17 -19.49
C GLU A 35 0.94 8.75 -18.00
N PHE A 36 1.88 7.85 -17.73
CA PHE A 36 2.20 7.44 -16.37
C PHE A 36 2.91 8.53 -15.55
N LEU A 37 3.82 9.28 -16.15
CA LEU A 37 4.46 10.44 -15.52
C LEU A 37 3.43 11.52 -15.17
N ASN A 38 2.46 11.76 -16.04
CA ASN A 38 1.35 12.68 -15.74
C ASN A 38 0.49 12.18 -14.56
N LEU A 39 0.27 10.87 -14.47
CA LEU A 39 -0.42 10.27 -13.32
C LEU A 39 0.40 10.46 -12.04
N LEU A 40 1.71 10.18 -12.07
CA LEU A 40 2.60 10.38 -10.92
C LEU A 40 2.65 11.84 -10.45
N GLY A 41 2.51 12.79 -11.38
CA GLY A 41 2.46 14.23 -11.07
C GLY A 41 1.32 14.61 -10.13
N ARG A 42 0.23 13.83 -10.05
CA ARG A 42 -0.87 14.07 -9.11
C ARG A 42 -0.49 13.78 -7.65
N PHE A 43 0.53 12.97 -7.45
CA PHE A 43 1.04 12.57 -6.14
C PHE A 43 2.32 13.32 -5.75
N THR A 44 2.61 14.41 -6.43
CA THR A 44 3.83 15.19 -6.23
C THR A 44 3.57 16.42 -5.38
N ILE A 45 4.48 16.70 -4.46
CA ILE A 45 4.49 17.90 -3.62
C ILE A 45 5.46 18.91 -4.25
N ALA A 46 5.00 20.15 -4.43
CA ALA A 46 5.77 21.17 -5.12
C ALA A 46 7.01 21.63 -4.33
N ASP A 47 6.92 21.72 -2.99
CA ASP A 47 8.00 22.27 -2.16
C ASP A 47 8.17 21.44 -0.87
N ARG A 48 9.43 21.20 -0.52
CA ARG A 48 9.81 20.46 0.70
C ARG A 48 9.37 21.11 2.01
N LYS A 49 9.13 22.42 2.02
CA LYS A 49 8.63 23.14 3.20
C LYS A 49 7.28 22.60 3.70
N TYR A 50 6.50 21.95 2.83
CA TYR A 50 5.22 21.36 3.17
C TYR A 50 5.33 19.96 3.81
N ILE A 51 6.50 19.33 3.83
CA ILE A 51 6.69 17.97 4.35
C ILE A 51 6.29 17.88 5.83
N GLU A 52 6.81 18.76 6.68
CA GLU A 52 6.51 18.70 8.12
C GLU A 52 5.01 18.94 8.42
N PRO A 53 4.37 20.05 7.95
CA PRO A 53 2.96 20.26 8.23
C PRO A 53 2.07 19.16 7.62
N LEU A 54 2.37 18.66 6.42
CA LEU A 54 1.62 17.57 5.82
C LEU A 54 1.83 16.24 6.54
N THR A 55 3.01 16.03 7.14
CA THR A 55 3.25 14.82 7.93
C THR A 55 2.26 14.73 9.09
N GLU A 56 2.06 15.81 9.86
CA GLU A 56 1.12 15.83 10.97
C GLU A 56 -0.32 15.64 10.48
N ILE A 57 -0.75 16.41 9.49
CA ILE A 57 -2.12 16.37 8.97
C ILE A 57 -2.47 14.98 8.42
N ILE A 58 -1.58 14.40 7.60
CA ILE A 58 -1.83 13.08 6.99
C ILE A 58 -1.77 11.99 8.06
N HIS A 59 -0.83 12.07 9.00
CA HIS A 59 -0.73 11.14 10.11
C HIS A 59 -2.03 11.11 10.90
N ASP A 60 -2.54 12.28 11.35
CA ASP A 60 -3.75 12.38 12.15
C ASP A 60 -4.98 11.91 11.35
N THR A 61 -5.09 12.31 10.08
CA THR A 61 -6.17 11.84 9.19
C THR A 61 -6.18 10.31 9.02
N LEU A 62 -5.00 9.69 8.91
CA LEU A 62 -4.90 8.23 8.79
C LEU A 62 -5.18 7.53 10.11
N ILE A 63 -4.80 8.10 11.25
CA ILE A 63 -5.15 7.60 12.59
C ILE A 63 -6.66 7.61 12.75
N ASP A 64 -7.31 8.76 12.52
CA ASP A 64 -8.76 8.92 12.66
C ASP A 64 -9.52 7.93 11.76
N LYS A 65 -9.09 7.82 10.50
CA LYS A 65 -9.71 6.90 9.54
C LYS A 65 -9.58 5.43 9.93
N ASN A 66 -8.52 5.07 10.62
CA ASN A 66 -8.21 3.68 10.97
C ASN A 66 -8.30 3.42 12.47
N GLN A 67 -8.97 4.29 13.24
CA GLN A 67 -9.05 4.20 14.69
C GLN A 67 -9.59 2.85 15.18
N GLU A 68 -10.63 2.35 14.55
CA GLU A 68 -11.24 1.04 14.87
C GLU A 68 -10.22 -0.10 14.68
N ALA A 69 -9.52 -0.12 13.55
CA ALA A 69 -8.50 -1.13 13.27
C ALA A 69 -7.30 -1.05 14.23
N LEU A 70 -6.92 0.16 14.65
CA LEU A 70 -5.86 0.39 15.64
C LEU A 70 -6.28 -0.10 17.05
N ASP A 71 -7.53 0.11 17.41
CA ASP A 71 -8.04 -0.35 18.71
C ASP A 71 -8.20 -1.87 18.72
N ASP A 72 -8.63 -2.48 17.64
CA ASP A 72 -8.62 -3.94 17.46
C ASP A 72 -7.20 -4.51 17.56
N GLN A 73 -6.21 -3.87 16.94
CA GLN A 73 -4.81 -4.30 17.03
C GLN A 73 -4.28 -4.24 18.47
N LYS A 74 -4.59 -3.15 19.20
CA LYS A 74 -4.22 -3.03 20.62
C LYS A 74 -4.87 -4.11 21.47
N ARG A 75 -6.16 -4.41 21.22
CA ARG A 75 -6.88 -5.50 21.91
C ARG A 75 -6.21 -6.85 21.65
N LEU A 76 -5.96 -7.20 20.39
CA LEU A 76 -5.31 -8.46 20.02
C LEU A 76 -3.90 -8.58 20.60
N THR A 77 -3.13 -7.49 20.63
CA THR A 77 -1.79 -7.48 21.25
C THR A 77 -1.86 -7.74 22.75
N LYS A 78 -2.86 -7.16 23.44
CA LYS A 78 -3.09 -7.41 24.88
C LYS A 78 -3.50 -8.86 25.12
N GLU A 79 -4.41 -9.41 24.31
CA GLU A 79 -4.84 -10.80 24.39
C GLU A 79 -3.66 -11.77 24.17
N LEU A 80 -2.79 -11.48 23.21
CA LEU A 80 -1.57 -12.26 22.96
C LEU A 80 -0.64 -12.26 24.17
N GLY A 81 -0.38 -11.08 24.77
CA GLY A 81 0.44 -11.00 25.98
C GLY A 81 -0.14 -11.75 27.17
N GLN A 82 -1.44 -11.73 27.37
CA GLN A 82 -2.12 -12.52 28.42
C GLN A 82 -1.99 -14.03 28.17
N LEU A 83 -2.11 -14.44 26.90
CA LEU A 83 -1.96 -15.86 26.50
C LEU A 83 -0.53 -16.35 26.69
N GLU A 84 0.46 -15.54 26.36
CA GLU A 84 1.89 -15.85 26.62
C GLU A 84 2.17 -16.00 28.11
N GLU A 85 1.59 -15.17 28.96
CA GLU A 85 1.68 -15.30 30.41
C GLU A 85 1.05 -16.61 30.92
N GLN A 86 -0.10 -17.01 30.36
CA GLN A 86 -0.73 -18.31 30.67
C GLN A 86 0.16 -19.48 30.25
N ILE A 87 0.75 -19.45 29.06
CA ILE A 87 1.68 -20.46 28.56
C ILE A 87 2.89 -20.57 29.50
N ASN A 88 3.52 -19.45 29.83
CA ASN A 88 4.66 -19.41 30.73
C ASN A 88 4.31 -19.94 32.13
N THR A 89 3.11 -19.61 32.62
CA THR A 89 2.63 -20.10 33.91
C THR A 89 2.44 -21.62 33.88
N LEU A 90 1.83 -22.15 32.83
CA LEU A 90 1.62 -23.58 32.65
C LEU A 90 2.96 -24.32 32.55
N GLU A 91 3.90 -23.80 31.78
CA GLU A 91 5.27 -24.34 31.67
C GLU A 91 5.98 -24.36 33.02
N ARG A 92 5.93 -23.25 33.77
CA ARG A 92 6.55 -23.13 35.08
C ARG A 92 5.97 -24.13 36.07
N ARG A 93 4.63 -24.29 36.11
CA ARG A 93 3.95 -25.24 37.01
C ARG A 93 4.28 -26.68 36.66
N PHE A 94 4.50 -26.99 35.40
CA PHE A 94 4.89 -28.35 34.96
C PHE A 94 6.37 -28.63 35.22
N VAL A 95 7.27 -27.73 34.72
CA VAL A 95 8.73 -27.98 34.68
C VAL A 95 9.41 -27.68 36.03
N VAL A 96 8.98 -26.59 36.70
CA VAL A 96 9.69 -26.09 37.90
C VAL A 96 9.01 -26.53 39.17
N LEU A 97 7.68 -26.39 39.25
CA LEU A 97 6.93 -26.63 40.47
C LEU A 97 6.40 -28.09 40.61
N ASN A 98 6.38 -28.84 39.52
CA ASN A 98 5.80 -30.20 39.45
C ASN A 98 4.36 -30.27 40.01
N GLU A 99 3.57 -29.19 39.86
CA GLU A 99 2.20 -29.08 40.38
C GLU A 99 1.16 -29.73 39.49
N ILE A 100 1.49 -29.95 38.21
CA ILE A 100 0.57 -30.51 37.20
C ILE A 100 1.19 -31.78 36.58
N THR A 101 0.34 -32.70 36.21
CA THR A 101 0.76 -33.94 35.57
C THR A 101 1.06 -33.75 34.09
N LYS A 102 1.88 -34.63 33.52
CA LYS A 102 2.17 -34.62 32.08
C LYS A 102 0.90 -34.68 31.23
N SER A 103 -0.10 -35.50 31.67
CA SER A 103 -1.37 -35.60 30.96
C SER A 103 -2.14 -34.28 30.90
N GLN A 104 -2.14 -33.52 32.00
CA GLN A 104 -2.76 -32.18 32.03
C GLN A 104 -1.99 -31.17 31.16
N TYR A 105 -0.66 -31.19 31.21
CA TYR A 105 0.17 -30.35 30.37
C TYR A 105 -0.06 -30.64 28.88
N ASP A 106 -0.02 -31.90 28.48
CA ASP A 106 -0.22 -32.33 27.09
C ASP A 106 -1.65 -32.03 26.56
N LEU A 107 -2.62 -31.88 27.47
CA LEU A 107 -3.99 -31.49 27.13
C LEU A 107 -4.11 -29.98 26.85
N PHE A 108 -3.58 -29.12 27.73
CA PHE A 108 -3.81 -27.69 27.65
C PHE A 108 -2.79 -26.94 26.76
N MET A 109 -1.54 -27.38 26.71
CA MET A 109 -0.49 -26.67 25.96
C MET A 109 -0.78 -26.58 24.45
N PRO A 110 -1.24 -27.62 23.75
CA PRO A 110 -1.58 -27.54 22.34
C PRO A 110 -2.70 -26.51 22.05
N GLU A 111 -3.71 -26.43 22.94
CA GLU A 111 -4.82 -25.52 22.81
C GLU A 111 -4.33 -24.04 22.92
N LEU A 112 -3.52 -23.75 23.93
CA LEU A 112 -2.96 -22.42 24.12
C LEU A 112 -2.06 -22.02 22.95
N LYS A 113 -1.21 -22.91 22.47
CA LYS A 113 -0.36 -22.66 21.29
C LYS A 113 -1.15 -22.52 20.00
N ALA A 114 -2.28 -23.18 19.84
CA ALA A 114 -3.16 -22.99 18.69
C ALA A 114 -3.80 -21.60 18.72
N LYS A 115 -4.29 -21.14 19.88
CA LYS A 115 -4.83 -19.78 20.05
C LYS A 115 -3.75 -18.72 19.81
N GLN A 116 -2.53 -18.94 20.29
CA GLN A 116 -1.40 -18.02 20.05
C GLN A 116 -1.18 -17.82 18.56
N ARG A 117 -1.06 -18.88 17.78
CA ARG A 117 -0.88 -18.80 16.33
C ARG A 117 -2.04 -18.08 15.63
N GLU A 118 -3.28 -18.33 16.08
CA GLU A 118 -4.44 -17.64 15.52
C GLU A 118 -4.37 -16.11 15.74
N LEU A 119 -4.00 -15.67 16.94
CA LEU A 119 -3.82 -14.26 17.27
C LEU A 119 -2.66 -13.64 16.51
N GLU A 120 -1.52 -14.34 16.38
CA GLU A 120 -0.37 -13.89 15.58
C GLU A 120 -0.76 -13.67 14.12
N VAL A 121 -1.47 -14.62 13.50
CA VAL A 121 -1.97 -14.47 12.12
C VAL A 121 -2.95 -13.29 11.98
N LYS A 122 -3.82 -13.06 12.97
CA LYS A 122 -4.72 -11.90 12.96
C LYS A 122 -3.95 -10.60 13.07
N LEU A 123 -2.89 -10.54 13.88
CA LEU A 123 -2.03 -9.36 14.02
C LEU A 123 -1.21 -9.10 12.76
N GLU A 124 -0.65 -10.13 12.12
CA GLU A 124 0.07 -9.99 10.84
C GLU A 124 -0.84 -9.45 9.73
N ASN A 125 -2.09 -9.87 9.68
CA ASN A 125 -3.07 -9.40 8.71
C ASN A 125 -3.72 -8.06 9.07
N GLY A 126 -3.52 -7.58 10.29
CA GLY A 126 -4.24 -6.44 10.88
C GLY A 126 -3.81 -5.04 10.42
N GLY A 127 -2.91 -4.91 9.45
CA GLY A 127 -2.74 -3.65 8.70
C GLY A 127 -1.75 -2.64 9.26
N ILE A 128 -2.19 -1.57 9.90
CA ILE A 128 -1.36 -0.38 10.13
C ILE A 128 -0.61 -0.48 11.47
N ASN A 129 0.73 -0.52 11.38
CA ASN A 129 1.57 -0.35 12.57
C ASN A 129 1.69 1.14 12.93
N SER A 130 0.90 1.60 13.90
CA SER A 130 0.83 3.00 14.32
C SER A 130 2.18 3.58 14.78
N SER A 131 3.06 2.76 15.37
CA SER A 131 4.36 3.22 15.89
C SER A 131 5.30 3.69 14.78
N ASN A 132 5.14 3.19 13.55
CA ASN A 132 5.95 3.57 12.40
C ASN A 132 5.22 4.47 11.39
N LEU A 133 3.91 4.73 11.59
CA LEU A 133 3.08 5.44 10.63
C LEU A 133 3.63 6.83 10.32
N LYS A 134 3.94 7.63 11.33
CA LYS A 134 4.50 8.99 11.15
C LYS A 134 5.80 8.98 10.35
N LYS A 135 6.69 8.03 10.64
CA LYS A 135 7.94 7.84 9.88
C LYS A 135 7.66 7.46 8.42
N SER A 136 6.71 6.55 8.20
CA SER A 136 6.31 6.12 6.85
C SER A 136 5.68 7.25 6.06
N VAL A 137 4.81 8.07 6.68
CA VAL A 137 4.24 9.28 6.07
C VAL A 137 5.35 10.24 5.66
N LYS A 138 6.28 10.56 6.57
CA LYS A 138 7.40 11.47 6.28
C LYS A 138 8.29 10.95 5.15
N MET A 139 8.57 9.65 5.11
CA MET A 139 9.31 9.02 4.02
C MET A 139 8.56 9.14 2.69
N ALA A 140 7.27 8.82 2.66
CA ALA A 140 6.45 8.92 1.45
C ALA A 140 6.38 10.36 0.92
N LEU A 141 6.26 11.37 1.81
CA LEU A 141 6.28 12.79 1.44
C LEU A 141 7.64 13.20 0.84
N ASN A 142 8.76 12.70 1.37
CA ASN A 142 10.07 12.92 0.77
C ASN A 142 10.18 12.33 -0.65
N TYR A 143 9.64 11.14 -0.88
CA TYR A 143 9.55 10.56 -2.22
C TYR A 143 8.61 11.36 -3.12
N ALA A 144 7.47 11.81 -2.60
CA ALA A 144 6.48 12.61 -3.33
C ALA A 144 7.06 13.88 -3.94
N CYS A 145 8.06 14.51 -3.32
CA CYS A 145 8.74 15.67 -3.89
C CYS A 145 9.48 15.37 -5.22
N ASN A 146 9.82 14.13 -5.50
CA ASN A 146 10.66 13.77 -6.64
C ASN A 146 10.13 12.55 -7.44
N LEU A 147 8.91 12.13 -7.26
CA LEU A 147 8.34 10.93 -7.91
C LEU A 147 8.58 10.86 -9.42
N PRO A 148 8.24 11.91 -10.21
CA PRO A 148 8.46 11.87 -11.65
C PRO A 148 9.94 11.72 -12.02
N LYS A 149 10.84 12.41 -11.31
CA LYS A 149 12.29 12.33 -11.55
C LYS A 149 12.84 10.95 -11.19
N LEU A 150 12.39 10.38 -10.08
CA LEU A 150 12.78 9.01 -9.67
C LEU A 150 12.35 7.98 -10.71
N TRP A 151 11.15 8.13 -11.27
CA TRP A 151 10.68 7.29 -12.34
C TRP A 151 11.48 7.49 -13.64
N GLU A 152 11.71 8.73 -14.05
CA GLU A 152 12.36 9.05 -15.32
C GLU A 152 13.83 8.61 -15.34
N LEU A 153 14.57 8.93 -14.29
CA LEU A 153 16.02 8.70 -14.18
C LEU A 153 16.39 7.35 -13.56
N GLY A 154 15.43 6.70 -12.86
CA GLY A 154 15.68 5.42 -12.20
C GLY A 154 15.90 4.26 -13.17
N ASP A 155 16.61 3.25 -12.70
CA ASP A 155 16.71 1.96 -13.36
C ASP A 155 15.38 1.17 -13.26
N LEU A 156 15.37 -0.06 -13.75
CA LEU A 156 14.16 -0.89 -13.74
C LEU A 156 13.68 -1.22 -12.32
N GLU A 157 14.60 -1.42 -11.40
CA GLU A 157 14.31 -1.74 -10.00
C GLU A 157 13.68 -0.54 -9.28
N THR A 158 14.28 0.64 -9.43
CA THR A 158 13.74 1.91 -8.92
C THR A 158 12.34 2.19 -9.48
N LYS A 159 12.14 1.98 -10.79
CA LYS A 159 10.83 2.16 -11.43
C LYS A 159 9.77 1.23 -10.84
N ARG A 160 10.11 -0.03 -10.61
CA ARG A 160 9.22 -0.99 -9.96
C ARG A 160 8.92 -0.60 -8.52
N ALA A 161 9.93 -0.19 -7.76
CA ALA A 161 9.76 0.25 -6.38
C ALA A 161 8.82 1.45 -6.28
N VAL A 162 9.00 2.48 -7.12
CA VAL A 162 8.10 3.64 -7.19
C VAL A 162 6.68 3.22 -7.55
N GLN A 163 6.53 2.34 -8.53
CA GLN A 163 5.21 1.85 -8.93
C GLN A 163 4.50 1.10 -7.80
N CYS A 164 5.17 0.14 -7.15
CA CYS A 164 4.59 -0.63 -6.05
C CYS A 164 4.31 0.23 -4.82
N MET A 165 5.15 1.24 -4.56
CA MET A 165 4.97 2.16 -3.44
C MET A 165 3.70 3.00 -3.60
N VAL A 166 3.43 3.52 -4.80
CA VAL A 166 2.25 4.38 -5.07
C VAL A 166 1.02 3.54 -5.39
N PHE A 167 1.18 2.44 -6.14
CA PHE A 167 0.12 1.58 -6.65
C PHE A 167 0.35 0.12 -6.25
N PRO A 168 0.02 -0.30 -5.01
CA PRO A 168 0.31 -1.65 -4.49
C PRO A 168 -0.25 -2.76 -5.37
N ASP A 169 -1.43 -2.57 -5.93
CA ASP A 169 -2.11 -3.56 -6.79
C ASP A 169 -1.77 -3.38 -8.28
N GLY A 170 -0.76 -2.54 -8.57
CA GLY A 170 -0.31 -2.24 -9.92
C GLY A 170 -1.22 -1.25 -10.67
N ILE A 171 -0.93 -1.13 -11.96
CA ILE A 171 -1.64 -0.21 -12.87
C ILE A 171 -2.24 -0.97 -14.04
N ARG A 172 -3.32 -0.42 -14.57
CA ARG A 172 -3.99 -0.90 -15.77
C ARG A 172 -3.96 0.17 -16.85
N TYR A 173 -3.87 -0.23 -18.10
CA TYR A 173 -4.01 0.67 -19.24
C TYR A 173 -5.34 0.44 -19.94
N ASP A 174 -6.15 1.51 -20.04
CA ASP A 174 -7.39 1.51 -20.81
C ASP A 174 -7.09 1.96 -22.25
N PHE A 175 -7.16 1.01 -23.19
CA PHE A 175 -6.89 1.28 -24.61
C PHE A 175 -7.97 2.12 -25.30
N LYS A 176 -9.22 2.05 -24.82
CA LYS A 176 -10.33 2.85 -25.34
C LYS A 176 -10.13 4.33 -25.06
N ASN A 177 -9.93 4.64 -23.78
CA ASN A 177 -9.81 6.00 -23.30
C ASN A 177 -8.36 6.51 -23.31
N LYS A 178 -7.39 5.64 -23.62
CA LYS A 178 -5.94 5.95 -23.62
C LYS A 178 -5.45 6.50 -22.28
N LEU A 179 -5.92 5.91 -21.18
CA LEU A 179 -5.63 6.37 -19.82
C LEU A 179 -4.99 5.25 -19.01
N VAL A 180 -4.03 5.63 -18.17
CA VAL A 180 -3.52 4.78 -17.09
C VAL A 180 -4.52 4.84 -15.94
N GLN A 181 -4.96 3.68 -15.46
CA GLN A 181 -5.87 3.50 -14.35
C GLN A 181 -5.21 2.67 -13.26
N THR A 182 -5.65 2.85 -12.03
CA THR A 182 -5.24 2.04 -10.88
C THR A 182 -6.46 1.52 -10.14
N PHE A 183 -6.34 0.35 -9.50
CA PHE A 183 -7.37 -0.19 -8.64
C PHE A 183 -7.27 0.35 -7.22
N ARG A 184 -6.05 0.57 -6.78
CA ARG A 184 -5.75 1.03 -5.43
C ARG A 184 -4.56 1.96 -5.46
N VAL A 185 -4.67 3.05 -4.73
CA VAL A 185 -3.57 3.94 -4.41
C VAL A 185 -3.20 3.69 -2.96
N ASN A 186 -1.91 3.71 -2.63
CA ASN A 186 -1.47 3.69 -1.26
C ASN A 186 -2.10 4.87 -0.49
N GLU A 187 -2.59 4.64 0.71
CA GLU A 187 -3.41 5.60 1.46
C GLU A 187 -2.69 6.94 1.70
N ILE A 188 -1.38 6.90 1.95
CA ILE A 188 -0.58 8.12 2.14
C ILE A 188 -0.54 8.94 0.85
N PHE A 189 -0.31 8.31 -0.31
CA PHE A 189 -0.31 9.00 -1.60
C PHE A 189 -1.71 9.46 -2.01
N GLY A 190 -2.75 8.71 -1.64
CA GLY A 190 -4.14 9.14 -1.81
C GLY A 190 -4.45 10.43 -1.04
N ALA A 191 -3.99 10.52 0.20
CA ALA A 191 -4.10 11.75 1.00
C ALA A 191 -3.32 12.91 0.36
N ILE A 192 -2.07 12.69 -0.10
CA ILE A 192 -1.28 13.71 -0.80
C ILE A 192 -2.03 14.25 -2.03
N SER A 193 -2.61 13.37 -2.86
CA SER A 193 -3.37 13.77 -4.04
C SER A 193 -4.57 14.66 -3.68
N SER A 194 -5.33 14.29 -2.64
CA SER A 194 -6.48 15.06 -2.17
C SER A 194 -6.09 16.47 -1.73
N PHE A 195 -4.98 16.62 -1.04
CA PHE A 195 -4.45 17.94 -0.66
C PHE A 195 -3.96 18.75 -1.89
N SER A 196 -3.30 18.10 -2.84
CA SER A 196 -2.81 18.75 -4.06
C SER A 196 -3.95 19.27 -4.94
N ASP A 197 -5.05 18.53 -5.04
CA ASP A 197 -6.22 18.93 -5.82
C ASP A 197 -6.97 20.10 -5.14
N ASN A 198 -7.13 20.05 -3.81
CA ASN A 198 -7.70 21.16 -3.04
C ASN A 198 -6.89 22.46 -3.18
N CYS A 199 -5.56 22.38 -3.16
CA CYS A 199 -4.71 23.55 -3.37
C CYS A 199 -4.89 24.18 -4.76
N LYS A 200 -5.08 23.36 -5.80
CA LYS A 200 -5.33 23.85 -7.17
C LYS A 200 -6.70 24.49 -7.34
N GLU A 201 -7.71 24.04 -6.60
CA GLU A 201 -9.03 24.65 -6.59
C GLU A 201 -9.04 25.99 -5.85
N ILE A 202 -8.30 26.11 -4.77
CA ILE A 202 -8.12 27.39 -4.04
C ILE A 202 -7.44 28.43 -4.92
N GLU A 203 -6.41 28.06 -5.68
CA GLU A 203 -5.75 28.96 -6.64
C GLU A 203 -6.66 29.41 -7.80
N LYS A 204 -7.68 28.59 -8.15
CA LYS A 204 -8.66 28.90 -9.20
C LYS A 204 -9.92 29.61 -8.70
N GLY A 205 -10.03 29.86 -7.39
CA GLY A 205 -11.15 30.62 -6.80
C GLY A 205 -12.51 29.92 -6.80
N THR A 206 -12.56 28.61 -7.05
CA THR A 206 -13.78 27.82 -7.05
C THR A 206 -13.76 26.80 -5.91
N PHE A 207 -14.32 27.18 -4.76
CA PHE A 207 -14.52 26.29 -3.64
C PHE A 207 -15.84 25.51 -3.83
N HIS A 208 -15.77 24.22 -4.12
CA HIS A 208 -16.89 23.30 -4.01
C HIS A 208 -16.64 22.33 -2.85
N PRO A 209 -17.44 22.37 -1.76
CA PRO A 209 -17.27 21.51 -0.58
C PRO A 209 -17.93 20.14 -0.79
N ASN A 210 -17.58 19.42 -1.87
CA ASN A 210 -18.12 18.10 -2.10
C ASN A 210 -17.21 17.25 -3.01
N CYS A 211 -16.05 16.84 -2.51
CA CYS A 211 -15.23 15.87 -3.22
C CYS A 211 -14.98 14.63 -2.35
N GLY A 212 -16.07 13.95 -2.01
CA GLY A 212 -16.07 12.68 -1.31
C GLY A 212 -16.63 11.56 -2.16
N LYS A 213 -16.16 11.37 -3.42
CA LYS A 213 -16.39 10.13 -4.18
C LYS A 213 -15.38 10.03 -5.32
N SER A 214 -14.23 9.38 -5.05
CA SER A 214 -13.53 8.69 -6.13
C SER A 214 -14.44 7.62 -6.70
N PRO A 215 -14.54 7.44 -8.02
CA PRO A 215 -15.31 6.35 -8.57
C PRO A 215 -14.67 5.03 -8.16
N LEU A 216 -15.29 4.35 -7.21
CA LEU A 216 -15.03 2.98 -6.84
C LEU A 216 -15.31 2.09 -8.06
N VAL A 217 -14.26 1.58 -8.67
CA VAL A 217 -14.39 0.48 -9.63
C VAL A 217 -14.30 -0.82 -8.85
N THR A 218 -15.41 -1.54 -8.83
CA THR A 218 -15.61 -2.84 -8.22
C THR A 218 -14.60 -3.89 -8.70
N SER A 219 -14.23 -4.76 -7.77
CA SER A 219 -13.23 -5.82 -7.86
C SER A 219 -13.54 -6.86 -8.94
N THR A 220 -12.60 -7.07 -9.84
CA THR A 220 -12.35 -8.38 -10.46
C THR A 220 -10.87 -8.51 -10.79
N GLY A 221 -10.28 -9.57 -10.27
CA GLY A 221 -8.87 -9.87 -10.15
C GLY A 221 -7.92 -9.53 -11.30
N PHE A 222 -6.80 -8.90 -10.96
CA PHE A 222 -5.66 -8.76 -11.85
C PHE A 222 -4.33 -8.93 -11.11
N LYS A 223 -3.45 -9.71 -11.74
CA LYS A 223 -2.06 -9.89 -11.32
C LYS A 223 -1.20 -8.71 -11.79
N PRO A 224 -0.08 -8.38 -11.08
CA PRO A 224 0.75 -7.23 -11.40
C PRO A 224 1.37 -7.34 -12.81
N VAL A 225 1.49 -6.17 -13.44
CA VAL A 225 2.21 -6.03 -14.70
C VAL A 225 3.70 -6.18 -14.42
N THR A 226 4.30 -7.28 -14.85
CA THR A 226 5.77 -7.39 -14.95
C THR A 226 6.23 -6.64 -16.18
N PHE A 227 7.11 -5.66 -15.97
CA PHE A 227 7.83 -5.00 -17.07
C PHE A 227 8.94 -5.89 -17.61
#